data_2f67e904061999f995763c7e5ed9bdeb
#
_entry.id   2f67e904061999f995763c7e5ed9bdeb
#
_cell.length_a   1.000
_cell.length_b   1.000
_cell.length_c   1.000
_cell.angle_alpha   90.00
_cell.angle_beta   90.00
_cell.angle_gamma   90.00
#
_symmetry.space_group_name_H-M   'P 1'
#
loop_
_entity.id
_entity.type
_entity.pdbx_description
1 polymer ?
#
loop_
_entity_poly.entity_id
_entity_poly.type
_entity_poly.pdbx_seq_one_letter_code
_entity_poly.pdbx_strand_id
1 'polypeptide(L)'
;MLEADLVNNINHYLEMKGIRYSNELRMGIGISDITLNFGANRRLKPLDDYFLVSILAYVNKKRKVTFFDIQEMFLLGLEKVKQYVFTLANLGLVVIKNTLVKIVKNIFSVNLGTTISIEAKLKDWKGACLQAQRYLCFSDYSYVALPSETIKNVDLSIFQESGIGLLSIKGKNIEEILPAKESVSCDYILKYISTSKVIEKNVDVEKRHLRANVFTSYILT
;
A
#
# COMPACT_ATOMS: atom_id res chain seq x y z
N MET A 1 -14.93 -5.65 24.10
CA MET A 1 -14.35 -5.69 22.75
C MET A 1 -12.92 -5.19 22.82
N LEU A 2 -11.95 -5.90 22.24
CA LEU A 2 -10.55 -5.48 22.10
C LEU A 2 -10.32 -4.89 20.70
N GLU A 3 -9.25 -4.11 20.50
CA GLU A 3 -8.87 -3.64 19.16
C GLU A 3 -8.65 -4.81 18.18
N ALA A 4 -8.07 -5.91 18.68
CA ALA A 4 -7.93 -7.15 17.91
C ALA A 4 -9.27 -7.72 17.41
N ASP A 5 -10.36 -7.54 18.16
CA ASP A 5 -11.69 -8.02 17.73
C ASP A 5 -12.19 -7.21 16.53
N LEU A 6 -11.91 -5.88 16.48
CA LEU A 6 -12.23 -5.04 15.32
C LEU A 6 -11.47 -5.50 14.08
N VAL A 7 -10.16 -5.68 14.22
CA VAL A 7 -9.29 -6.17 13.15
C VAL A 7 -9.77 -7.52 12.63
N ASN A 8 -10.06 -8.47 13.53
CA ASN A 8 -10.56 -9.81 13.15
C ASN A 8 -11.91 -9.76 12.41
N ASN A 9 -12.82 -8.87 12.82
CA ASN A 9 -14.10 -8.71 12.14
C ASN A 9 -13.91 -8.18 10.72
N ILE A 10 -13.00 -7.21 10.53
CA ILE A 10 -12.65 -6.68 9.20
C ILE A 10 -11.97 -7.77 8.36
N ASN A 11 -11.00 -8.50 8.92
CA ASN A 11 -10.31 -9.59 8.24
C ASN A 11 -11.29 -10.66 7.74
N HIS A 12 -12.19 -11.10 8.60
CA HIS A 12 -13.22 -12.08 8.23
C HIS A 12 -14.09 -11.60 7.06
N TYR A 13 -14.46 -10.31 7.08
CA TYR A 13 -15.21 -9.70 5.99
C TYR A 13 -14.41 -9.69 4.68
N LEU A 14 -13.13 -9.30 4.71
CA LEU A 14 -12.24 -9.27 3.55
C LEU A 14 -12.04 -10.69 2.97
N GLU A 15 -11.89 -11.70 3.82
CA GLU A 15 -11.79 -13.11 3.43
C GLU A 15 -13.04 -13.59 2.71
N MET A 16 -14.23 -13.30 3.27
CA MET A 16 -15.51 -13.66 2.63
C MET A 16 -15.66 -13.03 1.24
N LYS A 17 -15.13 -11.81 1.04
CA LYS A 17 -15.13 -11.11 -0.24
C LYS A 17 -13.95 -11.51 -1.16
N GLY A 18 -13.02 -12.34 -0.69
CA GLY A 18 -11.83 -12.75 -1.44
C GLY A 18 -10.87 -11.60 -1.73
N ILE A 19 -10.81 -10.63 -0.82
CA ILE A 19 -9.94 -9.44 -0.93
C ILE A 19 -8.59 -9.76 -0.29
N ARG A 20 -7.50 -9.36 -0.96
CA ARG A 20 -6.16 -9.53 -0.43
C ARG A 20 -5.85 -8.44 0.58
N TYR A 21 -5.32 -8.83 1.71
CA TYR A 21 -4.90 -7.91 2.76
C TYR A 21 -3.65 -8.39 3.49
N SER A 22 -3.05 -7.50 4.25
CA SER A 22 -1.97 -7.78 5.19
C SER A 22 -2.24 -7.04 6.48
N ASN A 23 -2.14 -7.74 7.59
CA ASN A 23 -2.15 -7.10 8.91
C ASN A 23 -0.75 -6.57 9.25
N GLU A 24 -0.71 -5.51 10.07
CA GLU A 24 0.49 -4.90 10.61
C GLU A 24 1.55 -4.61 9.53
N LEU A 25 1.12 -3.94 8.45
CA LEU A 25 2.02 -3.59 7.37
C LEU A 25 2.98 -2.46 7.79
N ARG A 26 4.27 -2.80 7.93
CA ARG A 26 5.33 -1.86 8.31
C ARG A 26 5.90 -1.19 7.07
N MET A 27 5.83 0.16 7.01
CA MET A 27 6.30 0.96 5.88
C MET A 27 7.38 2.00 6.25
N GLY A 28 7.96 1.90 7.47
CA GLY A 28 8.99 2.83 7.95
C GLY A 28 8.44 4.16 8.49
N ILE A 29 7.26 4.58 8.04
CA ILE A 29 6.56 5.81 8.46
C ILE A 29 5.36 5.54 9.35
N GLY A 30 5.03 4.27 9.53
CA GLY A 30 3.95 3.79 10.37
C GLY A 30 3.68 2.31 10.14
N ILE A 31 2.80 1.76 10.97
CA ILE A 31 2.30 0.40 10.87
C ILE A 31 0.78 0.53 10.79
N SER A 32 0.20 0.13 9.65
CA SER A 32 -1.26 0.06 9.51
C SER A 32 -1.77 -1.26 10.06
N ASP A 33 -2.88 -1.24 10.77
CA ASP A 33 -3.49 -2.47 11.29
C ASP A 33 -3.90 -3.40 10.15
N ILE A 34 -4.47 -2.84 9.08
CA ILE A 34 -4.83 -3.59 7.87
C ILE A 34 -4.45 -2.76 6.64
N THR A 35 -3.79 -3.39 5.69
CA THR A 35 -3.63 -2.84 4.33
C THR A 35 -4.15 -3.85 3.34
N LEU A 36 -5.01 -3.42 2.43
CA LEU A 36 -5.62 -4.25 1.41
C LEU A 36 -5.34 -3.70 0.01
N ASN A 37 -5.41 -4.57 -1.01
CA ASN A 37 -5.18 -4.18 -2.39
C ASN A 37 -6.15 -4.87 -3.35
N PHE A 38 -6.66 -4.09 -4.29
CA PHE A 38 -7.54 -4.55 -5.36
C PHE A 38 -6.88 -4.37 -6.73
N GLY A 39 -7.01 -5.37 -7.56
CA GLY A 39 -6.67 -5.26 -8.99
C GLY A 39 -5.18 -5.19 -9.31
N ALA A 40 -4.28 -5.29 -8.33
CA ALA A 40 -2.87 -5.34 -8.62
C ALA A 40 -2.47 -6.59 -9.41
N ASN A 41 -1.48 -6.43 -10.28
CA ASN A 41 -0.94 -7.54 -11.05
C ASN A 41 -0.19 -8.52 -10.14
N ARG A 42 -0.57 -9.80 -10.16
CA ARG A 42 0.06 -10.88 -9.38
C ARG A 42 1.52 -11.15 -9.74
N ARG A 43 1.99 -10.67 -10.89
CA ARG A 43 3.38 -10.84 -11.34
C ARG A 43 4.31 -9.73 -10.81
N LEU A 44 3.80 -8.86 -9.95
CA LEU A 44 4.62 -7.85 -9.29
C LEU A 44 5.76 -8.55 -8.54
N LYS A 45 7.00 -8.14 -8.80
CA LYS A 45 8.15 -8.68 -8.07
C LYS A 45 8.17 -8.08 -6.66
N PRO A 46 8.28 -8.89 -5.61
CA PRO A 46 8.39 -8.38 -4.24
C PRO A 46 9.72 -7.64 -4.09
N LEU A 47 9.61 -6.32 -3.92
CA LEU A 47 10.73 -5.45 -3.59
C LEU A 47 10.29 -4.61 -2.38
N ASP A 48 11.11 -4.58 -1.35
CA ASP A 48 10.81 -3.95 -0.06
C ASP A 48 11.77 -2.80 0.30
N ASP A 49 12.81 -2.58 -0.50
CA ASP A 49 13.76 -1.49 -0.32
C ASP A 49 13.41 -0.29 -1.21
N TYR A 50 13.26 0.88 -0.59
CA TYR A 50 12.89 2.12 -1.28
C TYR A 50 13.90 2.52 -2.37
N PHE A 51 15.20 2.44 -2.09
CA PHE A 51 16.24 2.78 -3.05
C PHE A 51 16.27 1.79 -4.21
N LEU A 52 16.08 0.49 -3.94
CA LEU A 52 16.06 -0.54 -4.97
C LEU A 52 14.92 -0.28 -5.97
N VAL A 53 13.71 0.01 -5.47
CA VAL A 53 12.56 0.34 -6.32
C VAL A 53 12.76 1.68 -7.03
N SER A 54 13.32 2.68 -6.35
CA SER A 54 13.61 3.99 -6.95
C SER A 54 14.63 3.92 -8.08
N ILE A 55 15.71 3.16 -7.90
CA ILE A 55 16.71 2.91 -8.96
C ILE A 55 16.07 2.19 -10.14
N LEU A 56 15.25 1.17 -9.89
CA LEU A 56 14.51 0.48 -10.95
C LEU A 56 13.59 1.44 -11.72
N ALA A 57 12.87 2.33 -11.00
CA ALA A 57 12.04 3.36 -11.60
C ALA A 57 12.84 4.31 -12.49
N TYR A 58 14.00 4.75 -12.01
CA TYR A 58 14.91 5.62 -12.75
C TYR A 58 15.41 4.95 -14.03
N VAL A 59 15.92 3.71 -13.93
CA VAL A 59 16.38 2.92 -15.08
C VAL A 59 15.22 2.70 -16.07
N ASN A 60 14.02 2.42 -15.58
CA ASN A 60 12.84 2.25 -16.43
C ASN A 60 12.47 3.54 -17.19
N LYS A 61 12.50 4.69 -16.51
CA LYS A 61 12.20 6.01 -17.10
C LYS A 61 13.23 6.38 -18.18
N LYS A 62 14.53 6.20 -17.89
CA LYS A 62 15.65 6.53 -18.77
C LYS A 62 15.95 5.46 -19.84
N ARG A 63 15.43 4.24 -19.68
CA ARG A 63 15.64 3.03 -20.48
C ARG A 63 17.06 2.46 -20.40
N LYS A 64 18.08 3.30 -20.31
CA LYS A 64 19.46 2.93 -20.05
C LYS A 64 20.15 4.02 -19.26
N VAL A 65 21.00 3.65 -18.32
CA VAL A 65 21.80 4.56 -17.49
C VAL A 65 23.15 3.92 -17.20
N THR A 66 24.13 4.71 -16.76
CA THR A 66 25.40 4.21 -16.23
C THR A 66 25.35 4.08 -14.73
N PHE A 67 26.32 3.39 -14.11
CA PHE A 67 26.48 3.42 -12.66
C PHE A 67 26.71 4.85 -12.13
N PHE A 68 27.41 5.67 -12.88
CA PHE A 68 27.67 7.07 -12.54
C PHE A 68 26.37 7.89 -12.51
N ASP A 69 25.50 7.74 -13.51
CA ASP A 69 24.18 8.41 -13.51
C ASP A 69 23.35 8.05 -12.27
N ILE A 70 23.43 6.79 -11.81
CA ILE A 70 22.73 6.35 -10.59
C ILE A 70 23.36 6.95 -9.34
N GLN A 71 24.71 7.02 -9.27
CA GLN A 71 25.42 7.65 -8.17
C GLN A 71 25.02 9.11 -7.99
N GLU A 72 25.05 9.87 -9.08
CA GLU A 72 24.68 11.28 -9.05
C GLU A 72 23.21 11.49 -8.69
N MET A 73 22.31 10.71 -9.31
CA MET A 73 20.87 10.85 -9.07
C MET A 73 20.46 10.57 -7.64
N PHE A 74 21.09 9.57 -6.99
CA PHE A 74 20.71 9.12 -5.66
C PHE A 74 21.72 9.50 -4.56
N LEU A 75 22.79 10.21 -4.91
CA LEU A 75 23.87 10.58 -4.00
C LEU A 75 24.45 9.38 -3.22
N LEU A 76 24.59 8.22 -3.90
CA LEU A 76 25.08 6.99 -3.32
C LEU A 76 26.54 6.72 -3.69
N GLY A 77 27.29 6.08 -2.79
CA GLY A 77 28.62 5.57 -3.12
C GLY A 77 28.57 4.45 -4.16
N LEU A 78 29.65 4.31 -4.96
CA LEU A 78 29.72 3.34 -6.07
C LEU A 78 29.43 1.89 -5.63
N GLU A 79 29.97 1.47 -4.50
CA GLU A 79 29.76 0.11 -4.01
C GLU A 79 28.28 -0.17 -3.66
N LYS A 80 27.58 0.84 -3.11
CA LYS A 80 26.15 0.72 -2.82
C LYS A 80 25.33 0.67 -4.11
N VAL A 81 25.68 1.47 -5.11
CA VAL A 81 25.06 1.41 -6.45
C VAL A 81 25.26 0.04 -7.07
N LYS A 82 26.48 -0.49 -7.05
CA LYS A 82 26.76 -1.85 -7.55
C LYS A 82 25.88 -2.89 -6.85
N GLN A 83 25.79 -2.84 -5.51
CA GLN A 83 24.96 -3.76 -4.74
C GLN A 83 23.51 -3.75 -5.22
N TYR A 84 22.89 -2.57 -5.35
CA TYR A 84 21.51 -2.44 -5.82
C TYR A 84 21.34 -2.92 -7.27
N VAL A 85 22.23 -2.51 -8.16
CA VAL A 85 22.14 -2.87 -9.58
C VAL A 85 22.34 -4.37 -9.78
N PHE A 86 23.28 -5.01 -9.08
CA PHE A 86 23.45 -6.45 -9.12
C PHE A 86 22.25 -7.20 -8.54
N THR A 87 21.63 -6.69 -7.47
CA THR A 87 20.38 -7.25 -6.95
C THR A 87 19.28 -7.20 -8.00
N LEU A 88 19.10 -6.08 -8.69
CA LEU A 88 18.12 -5.95 -9.77
C LEU A 88 18.42 -6.88 -10.96
N ALA A 89 19.70 -7.07 -11.29
CA ALA A 89 20.14 -7.98 -12.35
C ALA A 89 19.85 -9.44 -11.98
N ASN A 90 20.16 -9.86 -10.76
CA ASN A 90 19.87 -11.21 -10.27
C ASN A 90 18.36 -11.52 -10.25
N LEU A 91 17.52 -10.50 -10.01
CA LEU A 91 16.07 -10.60 -10.12
C LEU A 91 15.57 -10.61 -11.59
N GLY A 92 16.48 -10.47 -12.57
CA GLY A 92 16.16 -10.41 -13.99
C GLY A 92 15.41 -9.13 -14.41
N LEU A 93 15.53 -8.05 -13.66
CA LEU A 93 14.84 -6.78 -13.91
C LEU A 93 15.65 -5.82 -14.76
N VAL A 94 16.98 -5.91 -14.67
CA VAL A 94 17.92 -5.14 -15.48
C VAL A 94 18.99 -6.06 -16.08
N VAL A 95 19.63 -5.60 -17.15
CA VAL A 95 20.83 -6.22 -17.74
C VAL A 95 21.96 -5.23 -17.64
N ILE A 96 23.14 -5.75 -17.27
CA ILE A 96 24.37 -4.97 -17.17
C ILE A 96 25.27 -5.34 -18.37
N LYS A 97 25.72 -4.33 -19.11
CA LYS A 97 26.74 -4.48 -20.15
C LYS A 97 27.83 -3.45 -19.92
N ASN A 98 28.99 -3.88 -19.45
CA ASN A 98 30.07 -3.04 -18.95
C ASN A 98 29.55 -2.15 -17.79
N THR A 99 29.53 -0.82 -17.97
CA THR A 99 28.99 0.14 -16.99
C THR A 99 27.53 0.54 -17.26
N LEU A 100 26.91 0.00 -18.31
CA LEU A 100 25.57 0.35 -18.76
C LEU A 100 24.54 -0.59 -18.15
N VAL A 101 23.52 -0.02 -17.53
CA VAL A 101 22.37 -0.69 -16.94
C VAL A 101 21.14 -0.43 -17.81
N LYS A 102 20.46 -1.48 -18.26
CA LYS A 102 19.24 -1.40 -19.08
C LYS A 102 18.11 -2.16 -18.44
N ILE A 103 16.90 -1.65 -18.59
CA ILE A 103 15.69 -2.36 -18.16
C ILE A 103 15.45 -3.59 -19.02
N VAL A 104 15.16 -4.73 -18.40
CA VAL A 104 14.72 -5.96 -19.08
C VAL A 104 13.20 -5.98 -19.17
N LYS A 105 12.54 -5.63 -18.08
CA LYS A 105 11.09 -5.71 -17.96
C LYS A 105 10.55 -4.39 -17.45
N ASN A 106 9.54 -3.84 -18.12
CA ASN A 106 8.87 -2.65 -17.67
C ASN A 106 7.95 -2.98 -16.48
N ILE A 107 8.52 -2.91 -15.28
CA ILE A 107 7.80 -3.25 -14.05
C ILE A 107 6.76 -2.16 -13.69
N PHE A 108 7.03 -0.91 -14.11
CA PHE A 108 6.15 0.24 -13.83
C PHE A 108 4.97 0.36 -14.80
N SER A 109 4.91 -0.45 -15.84
CA SER A 109 3.70 -0.64 -16.63
C SER A 109 2.70 -1.60 -15.96
N VAL A 110 3.09 -2.20 -14.85
CA VAL A 110 2.25 -3.10 -14.06
C VAL A 110 1.25 -2.29 -13.29
N ASN A 111 -0.01 -2.65 -13.40
CA ASN A 111 -1.08 -2.07 -12.59
C ASN A 111 -0.86 -2.44 -11.12
N LEU A 112 -0.67 -1.42 -10.26
CA LEU A 112 -0.56 -1.58 -8.81
C LEU A 112 -1.92 -1.72 -8.13
N GLY A 113 -3.01 -1.55 -8.88
CA GLY A 113 -4.35 -1.58 -8.32
C GLY A 113 -4.62 -0.41 -7.37
N THR A 114 -5.63 -0.58 -6.54
CA THR A 114 -6.00 0.36 -5.48
C THR A 114 -5.58 -0.21 -4.14
N THR A 115 -4.81 0.56 -3.38
CA THR A 115 -4.35 0.21 -2.04
C THR A 115 -5.10 1.04 -1.00
N ILE A 116 -5.62 0.38 0.02
CA ILE A 116 -6.37 1.00 1.11
C ILE A 116 -5.73 0.58 2.43
N SER A 117 -5.50 1.53 3.33
CA SER A 117 -5.04 1.27 4.69
C SER A 117 -6.12 1.58 5.71
N ILE A 118 -6.21 0.79 6.77
CA ILE A 118 -7.20 0.93 7.84
C ILE A 118 -6.47 0.92 9.17
N GLU A 119 -6.78 1.91 10.01
CA GLU A 119 -6.41 1.98 11.42
C GLU A 119 -7.63 1.64 12.27
N ALA A 120 -7.51 0.71 13.21
CA ALA A 120 -8.58 0.27 14.08
C ALA A 120 -8.35 0.74 15.52
N LYS A 121 -9.30 1.46 16.11
CA LYS A 121 -9.23 1.92 17.50
C LYS A 121 -10.57 1.77 18.21
N LEU A 122 -10.52 1.58 19.53
CA LEU A 122 -11.76 1.49 20.31
C LEU A 122 -12.34 2.88 20.63
N LYS A 123 -11.50 3.85 20.98
CA LYS A 123 -11.94 5.16 21.49
C LYS A 123 -11.11 6.32 20.97
N ASP A 124 -9.80 6.16 20.83
CA ASP A 124 -8.90 7.25 20.41
C ASP A 124 -9.00 7.52 18.90
N TRP A 125 -10.14 8.05 18.50
CA TRP A 125 -10.39 8.38 17.09
C TRP A 125 -9.50 9.52 16.58
N LYS A 126 -9.05 10.45 17.46
CA LYS A 126 -8.14 11.54 17.05
C LYS A 126 -6.76 11.00 16.72
N GLY A 127 -6.18 10.17 17.59
CA GLY A 127 -4.93 9.49 17.37
C GLY A 127 -4.99 8.58 16.13
N ALA A 128 -6.10 7.84 15.96
CA ALA A 128 -6.35 7.02 14.80
C ALA A 128 -6.36 7.84 13.48
N CYS A 129 -7.03 8.99 13.47
CA CYS A 129 -7.07 9.87 12.31
C CYS A 129 -5.67 10.37 11.92
N LEU A 130 -4.85 10.77 12.91
CA LEU A 130 -3.46 11.17 12.66
C LEU A 130 -2.58 10.02 12.16
N GLN A 131 -2.81 8.80 12.62
CA GLN A 131 -2.12 7.61 12.11
C GLN A 131 -2.55 7.31 10.68
N ALA A 132 -3.86 7.32 10.41
CA ALA A 132 -4.41 7.10 9.08
C ALA A 132 -3.92 8.11 8.03
N GLN A 133 -3.71 9.38 8.41
CA GLN A 133 -3.11 10.40 7.53
C GLN A 133 -1.71 10.02 7.05
N ARG A 134 -0.89 9.39 7.90
CA ARG A 134 0.46 8.95 7.51
C ARG A 134 0.43 7.88 6.44
N TYR A 135 -0.62 7.07 6.38
CA TYR A 135 -0.75 5.98 5.41
C TYR A 135 -1.07 6.49 3.99
N LEU A 136 -1.55 7.73 3.84
CA LEU A 136 -1.83 8.34 2.55
C LEU A 136 -0.58 8.47 1.66
N CYS A 137 0.63 8.37 2.21
CA CYS A 137 1.85 8.39 1.40
C CYS A 137 2.13 7.05 0.67
N PHE A 138 1.49 5.94 1.07
CA PHE A 138 1.65 4.64 0.42
C PHE A 138 0.31 3.97 0.04
N SER A 139 -0.82 4.61 0.35
CA SER A 139 -2.16 4.12 0.04
C SER A 139 -2.95 5.17 -0.73
N ASP A 140 -3.81 4.71 -1.64
CA ASP A 140 -4.72 5.60 -2.38
C ASP A 140 -5.82 6.14 -1.47
N TYR A 141 -6.25 5.34 -0.50
CA TYR A 141 -7.28 5.70 0.47
C TYR A 141 -6.86 5.23 1.86
N SER A 142 -7.28 5.96 2.88
CA SER A 142 -7.03 5.59 4.27
C SER A 142 -8.28 5.75 5.10
N TYR A 143 -8.53 4.80 5.99
CA TYR A 143 -9.72 4.74 6.83
C TYR A 143 -9.36 4.56 8.31
N VAL A 144 -10.26 5.05 9.17
CA VAL A 144 -10.29 4.66 10.57
C VAL A 144 -11.51 3.78 10.80
N ALA A 145 -11.35 2.67 11.52
CA ALA A 145 -12.41 1.76 11.91
C ALA A 145 -12.66 1.87 13.42
N LEU A 146 -13.89 2.18 13.81
CA LEU A 146 -14.31 2.33 15.19
C LEU A 146 -15.54 1.47 15.50
N PRO A 147 -15.74 1.06 16.78
CA PRO A 147 -17.01 0.48 17.20
C PRO A 147 -18.17 1.45 16.95
N SER A 148 -19.36 0.93 16.61
CA SER A 148 -20.54 1.74 16.30
C SER A 148 -20.94 2.66 17.44
N GLU A 149 -20.74 2.25 18.68
CA GLU A 149 -21.00 3.07 19.87
C GLU A 149 -20.07 4.27 20.01
N THR A 150 -18.88 4.23 19.41
CA THR A 150 -17.89 5.31 19.44
C THR A 150 -18.20 6.41 18.42
N ILE A 151 -18.85 6.06 17.31
CA ILE A 151 -19.11 6.97 16.18
C ILE A 151 -19.82 8.26 16.60
N LYS A 152 -20.77 8.20 17.53
CA LYS A 152 -21.50 9.37 18.03
C LYS A 152 -20.63 10.45 18.69
N ASN A 153 -19.41 10.09 19.09
CA ASN A 153 -18.47 11.00 19.76
C ASN A 153 -17.41 11.55 18.79
N VAL A 154 -17.51 11.20 17.50
CA VAL A 154 -16.53 11.58 16.47
C VAL A 154 -16.90 12.91 15.86
N ASP A 155 -15.95 13.83 15.76
CA ASP A 155 -16.10 15.03 14.96
C ASP A 155 -15.80 14.70 13.48
N LEU A 156 -16.86 14.59 12.69
CA LEU A 156 -16.76 14.22 11.27
C LEU A 156 -16.05 15.28 10.42
N SER A 157 -16.03 16.56 10.87
CA SER A 157 -15.35 17.63 10.12
C SER A 157 -13.86 17.38 10.01
N ILE A 158 -13.22 16.87 11.08
CA ILE A 158 -11.79 16.51 11.09
C ILE A 158 -11.48 15.43 10.04
N PHE A 159 -12.35 14.44 9.91
CA PHE A 159 -12.20 13.39 8.90
C PHE A 159 -12.40 13.91 7.47
N GLN A 160 -13.41 14.78 7.27
CA GLN A 160 -13.69 15.40 5.97
C GLN A 160 -12.53 16.27 5.48
N GLU A 161 -11.95 17.09 6.38
CA GLU A 161 -10.82 17.97 6.10
C GLU A 161 -9.56 17.16 5.78
N SER A 162 -9.29 16.12 6.55
CA SER A 162 -8.11 15.25 6.37
C SER A 162 -8.23 14.30 5.18
N GLY A 163 -9.43 14.11 4.63
CA GLY A 163 -9.70 13.14 3.57
C GLY A 163 -9.70 11.68 4.03
N ILE A 164 -9.70 11.43 5.36
CA ILE A 164 -9.74 10.09 5.94
C ILE A 164 -11.19 9.59 5.99
N GLY A 165 -11.41 8.35 5.56
CA GLY A 165 -12.70 7.70 5.67
C GLY A 165 -12.97 7.16 7.09
N LEU A 166 -14.23 6.93 7.41
CA LEU A 166 -14.65 6.40 8.70
C LEU A 166 -15.56 5.19 8.52
N LEU A 167 -15.17 4.09 9.14
CA LEU A 167 -15.92 2.84 9.20
C LEU A 167 -16.49 2.61 10.59
N SER A 168 -17.76 2.24 10.66
CA SER A 168 -18.45 1.80 11.86
C SER A 168 -18.51 0.27 11.89
N ILE A 169 -18.06 -0.33 12.98
CA ILE A 169 -18.03 -1.80 13.14
C ILE A 169 -19.01 -2.21 14.21
N LYS A 170 -20.00 -3.04 13.85
CA LYS A 170 -20.95 -3.66 14.78
C LYS A 170 -21.00 -5.16 14.58
N GLY A 171 -20.24 -5.90 15.38
CA GLY A 171 -20.05 -7.34 15.14
C GLY A 171 -19.43 -7.58 13.75
N LYS A 172 -20.12 -8.35 12.90
CA LYS A 172 -19.67 -8.61 11.51
C LYS A 172 -20.13 -7.56 10.50
N ASN A 173 -20.95 -6.59 10.90
CA ASN A 173 -21.42 -5.53 10.02
C ASN A 173 -20.40 -4.39 9.99
N ILE A 174 -20.02 -4.00 8.78
CA ILE A 174 -19.15 -2.86 8.49
C ILE A 174 -19.97 -1.87 7.70
N GLU A 175 -20.05 -0.64 8.20
CA GLU A 175 -20.77 0.46 7.57
C GLU A 175 -19.80 1.61 7.30
N GLU A 176 -19.82 2.18 6.11
CA GLU A 176 -19.05 3.37 5.79
C GLU A 176 -19.86 4.62 6.19
N ILE A 177 -19.41 5.29 7.25
CA ILE A 177 -20.01 6.52 7.75
C ILE A 177 -19.57 7.73 6.93
N LEU A 178 -18.29 7.72 6.51
CA LEU A 178 -17.69 8.75 5.68
C LEU A 178 -16.75 8.13 4.67
N PRO A 179 -16.92 8.40 3.36
CA PRO A 179 -15.99 7.92 2.35
C PRO A 179 -14.65 8.64 2.43
N ALA A 180 -13.55 7.90 2.22
CA ALA A 180 -12.22 8.49 2.10
C ALA A 180 -12.08 9.25 0.77
N LYS A 181 -11.25 10.29 0.75
CA LYS A 181 -10.80 10.95 -0.47
C LYS A 181 -9.55 10.27 -1.00
N GLU A 182 -9.40 10.27 -2.32
CA GLU A 182 -8.18 9.77 -2.94
C GLU A 182 -6.97 10.60 -2.54
N SER A 183 -5.88 9.93 -2.18
CA SER A 183 -4.65 10.58 -1.73
C SER A 183 -3.95 11.28 -2.89
N VAL A 184 -3.68 12.57 -2.73
CA VAL A 184 -2.82 13.36 -3.63
C VAL A 184 -1.34 13.25 -3.28
N SER A 185 -1.01 12.64 -2.14
CA SER A 185 0.36 12.48 -1.61
C SER A 185 0.90 11.06 -1.71
N CYS A 186 0.18 10.15 -2.37
CA CYS A 186 0.60 8.77 -2.51
C CYS A 186 1.86 8.68 -3.39
N ASP A 187 2.99 8.30 -2.77
CA ASP A 187 4.26 8.08 -3.45
C ASP A 187 4.22 6.75 -4.20
N TYR A 188 4.53 6.78 -5.49
CA TYR A 188 4.48 5.58 -6.33
C TYR A 188 5.41 4.45 -5.85
N ILE A 189 6.60 4.81 -5.34
CA ILE A 189 7.59 3.82 -4.85
C ILE A 189 7.08 3.15 -3.58
N LEU A 190 6.55 3.95 -2.64
CA LEU A 190 5.97 3.42 -1.41
C LEU A 190 4.72 2.58 -1.70
N LYS A 191 3.87 3.01 -2.63
CA LYS A 191 2.72 2.22 -3.09
C LYS A 191 3.16 0.90 -3.73
N TYR A 192 4.22 0.90 -4.53
CA TYR A 192 4.79 -0.34 -5.08
C TYR A 192 5.17 -1.30 -3.96
N ILE A 193 5.91 -0.82 -2.96
CA ILE A 193 6.38 -1.63 -1.84
C ILE A 193 5.19 -2.17 -1.03
N SER A 194 4.23 -1.32 -0.67
CA SER A 194 3.04 -1.75 0.09
C SER A 194 2.23 -2.80 -0.67
N THR A 195 1.98 -2.57 -1.96
CA THR A 195 1.26 -3.50 -2.84
C THR A 195 1.99 -4.83 -2.95
N SER A 196 3.32 -4.82 -3.15
CA SER A 196 4.10 -6.06 -3.26
C SER A 196 4.06 -6.89 -1.98
N LYS A 197 4.16 -6.25 -0.81
CA LYS A 197 4.03 -6.91 0.50
C LYS A 197 2.64 -7.53 0.71
N VAL A 198 1.57 -6.85 0.31
CA VAL A 198 0.21 -7.40 0.37
C VAL A 198 0.07 -8.61 -0.55
N ILE A 199 0.61 -8.56 -1.78
CA ILE A 199 0.55 -9.67 -2.73
C ILE A 199 1.35 -10.87 -2.22
N GLU A 200 2.56 -10.65 -1.71
CA GLU A 200 3.44 -11.71 -1.20
C GLU A 200 2.78 -12.51 -0.07
N LYS A 201 2.12 -11.83 0.86
CA LYS A 201 1.39 -12.49 1.97
C LYS A 201 0.14 -13.27 1.52
N ASN A 202 -0.32 -13.08 0.28
CA ASN A 202 -1.57 -13.64 -0.24
C ASN A 202 -1.38 -14.48 -1.51
N VAL A 203 -0.28 -15.22 -1.62
CA VAL A 203 0.05 -16.03 -2.82
C VAL A 203 -1.03 -17.07 -3.13
N ASP A 204 -1.69 -17.62 -2.11
CA ASP A 204 -2.65 -18.72 -2.21
C ASP A 204 -4.12 -18.29 -2.33
N VAL A 205 -4.43 -17.00 -2.30
CA VAL A 205 -5.82 -16.52 -2.45
C VAL A 205 -6.29 -16.66 -3.89
N GLU A 206 -7.24 -17.57 -4.10
CA GLU A 206 -7.79 -17.88 -5.43
C GLU A 206 -8.42 -16.69 -6.16
N LYS A 207 -8.39 -16.80 -7.50
CA LYS A 207 -8.84 -15.81 -8.48
C LYS A 207 -10.33 -15.50 -8.33
N ARG A 208 -10.72 -14.50 -7.57
CA ARG A 208 -12.00 -13.83 -7.77
C ARG A 208 -11.73 -12.50 -8.45
N HIS A 209 -12.28 -12.33 -9.65
CA HIS A 209 -12.22 -11.07 -10.40
C HIS A 209 -13.16 -10.07 -9.73
N LEU A 210 -12.63 -9.24 -8.84
CA LEU A 210 -13.30 -8.03 -8.39
C LEU A 210 -12.86 -6.90 -9.31
N ARG A 211 -13.81 -6.34 -10.06
CA ARG A 211 -13.61 -5.08 -10.80
C ARG A 211 -13.51 -3.97 -9.77
N ALA A 212 -12.42 -3.20 -9.87
CA ALA A 212 -12.18 -2.06 -9.01
C ALA A 212 -13.22 -0.96 -9.25
N ASN A 213 -14.12 -0.78 -8.31
CA ASN A 213 -14.73 0.50 -8.03
C ASN A 213 -14.60 0.75 -6.54
N VAL A 214 -14.32 1.97 -6.18
CA VAL A 214 -14.08 2.52 -4.84
C VAL A 214 -14.75 1.72 -3.71
N PHE A 215 -14.05 1.60 -2.57
CA PHE A 215 -14.41 0.85 -1.38
C PHE A 215 -15.91 0.82 -1.05
N THR A 216 -16.61 1.93 -1.25
CA THR A 216 -18.02 2.14 -0.99
C THR A 216 -18.99 1.30 -1.78
N SER A 217 -18.75 1.06 -3.06
CA SER A 217 -19.73 0.38 -3.90
C SER A 217 -19.53 -1.12 -4.02
N TYR A 218 -18.42 -1.68 -3.50
CA TYR A 218 -18.05 -3.09 -3.69
C TYR A 218 -17.71 -3.87 -2.43
N ILE A 219 -17.35 -3.22 -1.34
CA ILE A 219 -17.10 -3.91 -0.08
C ILE A 219 -18.38 -4.00 0.75
N LEU A 220 -19.25 -3.00 0.65
CA LEU A 220 -20.45 -2.92 1.48
C LEU A 220 -21.74 -3.38 0.78
N THR A 221 -21.71 -3.73 -0.50
CA THR A 221 -22.77 -4.44 -1.21
C THR A 221 -22.43 -5.90 -1.41
#